data_c0dc7f866c901139c975cc8b3d5fd446
#
_entry.id   c0dc7f866c901139c975cc8b3d5fd446
#
_cell.length_a   1.000
_cell.length_b   1.000
_cell.length_c   1.000
_cell.angle_alpha   90.00
_cell.angle_beta   90.00
_cell.angle_gamma   90.00
#
_symmetry.space_group_name_H-M   'P 1'
#
loop_
_entity.id
_entity.type
_entity.pdbx_description
1 polymer ?
#
loop_
_entity_poly.entity_id
_entity_poly.type
_entity_poly.pdbx_seq_one_letter_code
_entity_poly.pdbx_strand_id
1 'polypeptide(L)'
;MSLLNVLAFSIAMFLLAITPGPGVFATISRALSSGFSNASFVVFGIVISDIIFLLLAIFGLSTIASILGDFFILVKYLGGTYLLFLGYKILTSKEKETNLKGIHELSWKKNFLTGLIITLSNPKVILFYLGFLPTFINLQTLTTIDIFIISSIVSIVLGGVMLA
;
A
#
# COMPACT_ATOMS: atom_id res chain seq x y z
N MET A 1 -2.93 -21.56 0.76
CA MET A 1 -1.55 -20.97 0.70
C MET A 1 -0.60 -21.72 1.61
N SER A 2 0.74 -21.75 1.31
CA SER A 2 1.75 -22.27 2.24
C SER A 2 2.06 -21.25 3.34
N LEU A 3 2.51 -21.73 4.51
CA LEU A 3 2.95 -20.83 5.60
C LEU A 3 4.11 -19.91 5.14
N LEU A 4 5.02 -20.43 4.31
CA LEU A 4 6.12 -19.66 3.77
C LEU A 4 5.64 -18.47 2.92
N ASN A 5 4.63 -18.67 2.07
CA ASN A 5 4.04 -17.60 1.27
C ASN A 5 3.36 -16.54 2.12
N VAL A 6 2.67 -16.96 3.19
CA VAL A 6 2.04 -16.04 4.16
C VAL A 6 3.10 -15.18 4.84
N LEU A 7 4.18 -15.79 5.32
CA LEU A 7 5.28 -15.07 5.98
C LEU A 7 6.00 -14.12 5.00
N ALA A 8 6.34 -14.59 3.80
CA ALA A 8 7.01 -13.78 2.79
C ALA A 8 6.15 -12.57 2.38
N PHE A 9 4.85 -12.77 2.15
CA PHE A 9 3.93 -11.69 1.87
C PHE A 9 3.79 -10.70 3.04
N SER A 10 3.69 -11.21 4.29
CA SER A 10 3.61 -10.36 5.49
C SER A 10 4.84 -9.47 5.63
N ILE A 11 6.04 -10.02 5.41
CA ILE A 11 7.30 -9.27 5.44
C ILE A 11 7.33 -8.22 4.32
N ALA A 12 6.96 -8.60 3.10
CA ALA A 12 6.90 -7.66 1.97
C ALA A 12 5.91 -6.52 2.23
N MET A 13 4.75 -6.84 2.82
CA MET A 13 3.74 -5.85 3.19
C MET A 13 4.23 -4.92 4.30
N PHE A 14 4.94 -5.46 5.30
CA PHE A 14 5.56 -4.66 6.35
C PHE A 14 6.61 -3.69 5.79
N LEU A 15 7.47 -4.16 4.90
CA LEU A 15 8.47 -3.34 4.23
C LEU A 15 7.82 -2.24 3.36
N LEU A 16 6.74 -2.57 2.67
CA LEU A 16 5.94 -1.59 1.93
C LEU A 16 5.37 -0.52 2.87
N ALA A 17 4.80 -0.94 4.00
CA ALA A 17 4.15 -0.05 4.97
C ALA A 17 5.15 0.90 5.63
N ILE A 18 6.32 0.39 6.08
CA ILE A 18 7.33 1.21 6.77
C ILE A 18 8.11 2.13 5.81
N THR A 19 8.16 1.81 4.52
CA THR A 19 8.83 2.65 3.53
C THR A 19 8.10 3.99 3.39
N PRO A 20 8.76 5.13 3.68
CA PRO A 20 8.12 6.43 3.59
C PRO A 20 7.55 6.71 2.19
N GLY A 21 6.34 7.24 2.15
CA GLY A 21 5.65 7.60 0.92
C GLY A 21 4.50 8.57 1.20
N PRO A 22 3.76 8.99 0.15
CA PRO A 22 2.70 9.99 0.29
C PRO A 22 1.69 9.68 1.41
N GLY A 23 1.30 8.42 1.59
CA GLY A 23 0.38 8.00 2.65
C GLY A 23 0.96 8.19 4.05
N VAL A 24 2.23 7.79 4.28
CA VAL A 24 2.92 7.98 5.56
C VAL A 24 3.02 9.47 5.90
N PHE A 25 3.48 10.29 4.95
CA PHE A 25 3.58 11.74 5.16
C PHE A 25 2.21 12.39 5.43
N ALA A 26 1.16 11.98 4.73
CA ALA A 26 -0.19 12.48 4.98
C ALA A 26 -0.69 12.10 6.38
N THR A 27 -0.43 10.87 6.82
CA THR A 27 -0.81 10.39 8.16
C THR A 27 -0.09 11.17 9.25
N ILE A 28 1.25 11.28 9.16
CA ILE A 28 2.06 12.02 10.13
C ILE A 28 1.64 13.50 10.16
N SER A 29 1.51 14.14 9.00
CA SER A 29 1.09 15.54 8.91
C SER A 29 -0.28 15.76 9.56
N ARG A 30 -1.21 14.83 9.36
CA ARG A 30 -2.55 14.89 9.95
C ARG A 30 -2.51 14.65 11.47
N ALA A 31 -1.71 13.69 11.93
CA ALA A 31 -1.53 13.42 13.36
C ALA A 31 -0.99 14.65 14.10
N LEU A 32 0.03 15.30 13.54
CA LEU A 32 0.64 16.48 14.11
C LEU A 32 -0.25 17.73 14.06
N SER A 33 -1.08 17.88 13.01
CA SER A 33 -1.90 19.09 12.83
C SER A 33 -3.27 19.00 13.48
N SER A 34 -3.86 17.82 13.60
CA SER A 34 -5.28 17.64 14.02
C SER A 34 -5.49 16.44 14.94
N GLY A 35 -4.41 15.83 15.42
CA GLY A 35 -4.41 14.73 16.39
C GLY A 35 -4.67 13.35 15.80
N PHE A 36 -4.46 12.34 16.65
CA PHE A 36 -4.51 10.92 16.33
C PHE A 36 -5.84 10.47 15.72
N SER A 37 -6.97 10.94 16.24
CA SER A 37 -8.30 10.56 15.74
C SER A 37 -8.48 10.93 14.26
N ASN A 38 -8.04 12.12 13.85
CA ASN A 38 -8.14 12.57 12.47
C ASN A 38 -7.16 11.79 11.55
N ALA A 39 -5.96 11.47 12.04
CA ALA A 39 -5.01 10.62 11.34
C ALA A 39 -5.54 9.20 11.15
N SER A 40 -6.24 8.64 12.13
CA SER A 40 -6.82 7.30 12.03
C SER A 40 -7.81 7.17 10.87
N PHE A 41 -8.58 8.22 10.56
CA PHE A 41 -9.46 8.21 9.39
C PHE A 41 -8.67 8.24 8.07
N VAL A 42 -7.52 8.91 8.03
CA VAL A 42 -6.61 8.85 6.86
C VAL A 42 -6.08 7.43 6.70
N VAL A 43 -5.60 6.81 7.78
CA VAL A 43 -5.13 5.41 7.77
C VAL A 43 -6.23 4.46 7.31
N PHE A 44 -7.45 4.64 7.78
CA PHE A 44 -8.58 3.82 7.35
C PHE A 44 -8.83 3.94 5.84
N GLY A 45 -8.75 5.15 5.29
CA GLY A 45 -8.82 5.37 3.84
C GLY A 45 -7.69 4.69 3.07
N ILE A 46 -6.46 4.72 3.60
CA ILE A 46 -5.29 4.02 3.04
C ILE A 46 -5.55 2.51 3.00
N VAL A 47 -5.94 1.91 4.12
CA VAL A 47 -6.20 0.46 4.23
C VAL A 47 -7.28 0.02 3.26
N ILE A 48 -8.38 0.75 3.14
CA ILE A 48 -9.46 0.43 2.19
C ILE A 48 -8.95 0.48 0.75
N SER A 49 -8.12 1.46 0.39
CA SER A 49 -7.51 1.53 -0.94
C SER A 49 -6.61 0.34 -1.24
N ASP A 50 -5.82 -0.07 -0.26
CA ASP A 50 -4.95 -1.25 -0.40
C ASP A 50 -5.77 -2.53 -0.59
N ILE A 51 -6.90 -2.68 0.13
CA ILE A 51 -7.83 -3.79 -0.10
C ILE A 51 -8.45 -3.73 -1.51
N ILE A 52 -8.82 -2.54 -1.99
CA ILE A 52 -9.31 -2.37 -3.36
C ILE A 52 -8.26 -2.84 -4.37
N PHE A 53 -6.99 -2.40 -4.24
CA PHE A 53 -5.93 -2.86 -5.12
C PHE A 53 -5.66 -4.36 -5.01
N LEU A 54 -5.69 -4.92 -3.81
CA LEU A 54 -5.56 -6.36 -3.59
C LEU A 54 -6.64 -7.12 -4.36
N LEU A 55 -7.89 -6.73 -4.21
CA LEU A 55 -9.01 -7.40 -4.89
C LEU A 55 -8.94 -7.20 -6.41
N LEU A 56 -8.61 -6.01 -6.88
CA LEU A 56 -8.39 -5.75 -8.30
C LEU A 56 -7.23 -6.59 -8.85
N ALA A 57 -6.15 -6.75 -8.09
CA ALA A 57 -5.04 -7.61 -8.49
C ALA A 57 -5.46 -9.09 -8.52
N ILE A 58 -6.15 -9.58 -7.52
CA ILE A 58 -6.59 -10.98 -7.47
C ILE A 58 -7.56 -11.28 -8.60
N PHE A 59 -8.60 -10.48 -8.80
CA PHE A 59 -9.64 -10.76 -9.79
C PHE A 59 -9.29 -10.25 -11.20
N GLY A 60 -8.61 -9.12 -11.30
CA GLY A 60 -8.19 -8.55 -12.58
C GLY A 60 -7.01 -9.27 -13.21
N LEU A 61 -5.94 -9.49 -12.43
CA LEU A 61 -4.73 -10.14 -12.91
C LEU A 61 -4.92 -11.62 -13.22
N SER A 62 -5.77 -12.34 -12.48
CA SER A 62 -6.08 -13.75 -12.77
C SER A 62 -6.69 -13.94 -14.15
N THR A 63 -7.50 -12.97 -14.60
CA THR A 63 -8.15 -13.00 -15.92
C THR A 63 -7.16 -12.64 -17.04
N ILE A 64 -6.23 -11.73 -16.77
CA ILE A 64 -5.29 -11.18 -17.78
C ILE A 64 -3.98 -12.00 -17.85
N ALA A 65 -3.59 -12.67 -16.76
CA ALA A 65 -2.34 -13.42 -16.68
C ALA A 65 -2.21 -14.54 -17.73
N SER A 66 -3.33 -15.14 -18.13
CA SER A 66 -3.35 -16.17 -19.17
C SER A 66 -3.10 -15.61 -20.59
N ILE A 67 -3.30 -14.29 -20.79
CA ILE A 67 -3.21 -13.63 -22.10
C ILE A 67 -1.89 -12.86 -22.25
N LEU A 68 -1.33 -12.34 -21.16
CA LEU A 68 -0.23 -11.37 -21.19
C LEU A 68 0.96 -11.78 -20.29
N GLY A 69 1.32 -13.09 -20.26
CA GLY A 69 2.39 -13.59 -19.40
C GLY A 69 3.68 -12.76 -19.43
N ASP A 70 4.16 -12.38 -20.63
CA ASP A 70 5.38 -11.58 -20.79
C ASP A 70 5.21 -10.12 -20.31
N PHE A 71 4.00 -9.57 -20.38
CA PHE A 71 3.70 -8.24 -19.88
C PHE A 71 3.86 -8.16 -18.36
N PHE A 72 3.53 -9.23 -17.62
CA PHE A 72 3.76 -9.26 -16.18
C PHE A 72 5.24 -9.24 -15.79
N ILE A 73 6.07 -9.89 -16.58
CA ILE A 73 7.53 -9.87 -16.39
C ILE A 73 8.02 -8.42 -16.53
N LEU A 74 7.57 -7.70 -17.56
CA LEU A 74 7.90 -6.30 -17.76
C LEU A 74 7.43 -5.41 -16.58
N VAL A 75 6.17 -5.54 -16.15
CA VAL A 75 5.61 -4.78 -15.02
C VAL A 75 6.37 -5.06 -13.72
N LYS A 76 6.76 -6.31 -13.47
CA LYS A 76 7.57 -6.71 -12.31
C LYS A 76 8.93 -6.01 -12.30
N TYR A 77 9.64 -6.00 -13.42
CA TYR A 77 10.96 -5.35 -13.50
C TYR A 77 10.84 -3.82 -13.44
N LEU A 78 9.87 -3.22 -14.11
CA LEU A 78 9.63 -1.78 -14.02
C LEU A 78 9.24 -1.37 -12.60
N GLY A 79 8.37 -2.14 -11.95
CA GLY A 79 7.96 -1.91 -10.56
C GLY A 79 9.14 -2.03 -9.60
N GLY A 80 9.97 -3.07 -9.73
CA GLY A 80 11.16 -3.26 -8.92
C GLY A 80 12.15 -2.12 -9.09
N THR A 81 12.44 -1.73 -10.33
CA THR A 81 13.32 -0.59 -10.64
C THR A 81 12.79 0.71 -10.05
N TYR A 82 11.48 0.96 -10.17
CA TYR A 82 10.85 2.14 -9.57
C TYR A 82 10.97 2.15 -8.04
N LEU A 83 10.75 1.02 -7.38
CA LEU A 83 10.88 0.94 -5.91
C LEU A 83 12.32 1.15 -5.45
N LEU A 84 13.31 0.62 -6.18
CA LEU A 84 14.73 0.88 -5.93
C LEU A 84 15.06 2.37 -6.12
N PHE A 85 14.58 2.98 -7.20
CA PHE A 85 14.73 4.42 -7.44
C PHE A 85 14.09 5.26 -6.32
N LEU A 86 12.90 4.89 -5.88
CA LEU A 86 12.21 5.57 -4.78
C LEU A 86 12.99 5.45 -3.47
N GLY A 87 13.48 4.24 -3.16
CA GLY A 87 14.34 4.01 -1.99
C GLY A 87 15.61 4.87 -2.03
N TYR A 88 16.30 4.89 -3.16
CA TYR A 88 17.48 5.73 -3.36
C TYR A 88 17.15 7.23 -3.17
N LYS A 89 16.05 7.70 -3.75
CA LYS A 89 15.59 9.09 -3.62
C LYS A 89 15.30 9.46 -2.17
N ILE A 90 14.70 8.57 -1.40
CA ILE A 90 14.41 8.78 0.03
C ILE A 90 15.72 8.89 0.81
N LEU A 91 16.67 7.99 0.59
CA LEU A 91 17.96 7.97 1.28
C LEU A 91 18.84 9.20 0.97
N THR A 92 18.67 9.77 -0.22
CA THR A 92 19.45 10.95 -0.67
C THR A 92 18.72 12.28 -0.50
N SER A 93 17.44 12.28 -0.09
CA SER A 93 16.68 13.50 0.13
C SER A 93 17.19 14.22 1.39
N LYS A 94 17.54 15.49 1.25
CA LYS A 94 17.79 16.37 2.38
C LYS A 94 16.46 16.69 3.08
N GLU A 95 16.46 16.68 4.40
CA GLU A 95 15.31 17.13 5.20
C GLU A 95 14.94 18.57 4.77
N LYS A 96 13.72 18.72 4.27
CA LYS A 96 13.11 20.05 4.12
C LYS A 96 12.27 20.29 5.36
N GLU A 97 12.60 21.36 6.09
CA GLU A 97 11.72 21.85 7.16
C GLU A 97 10.31 22.05 6.60
N THR A 98 9.40 21.21 7.04
CA THR A 98 7.99 21.31 6.65
C THR A 98 7.36 22.32 7.60
N ASN A 99 7.14 23.55 7.13
CA ASN A 99 6.33 24.54 7.84
C ASN A 99 4.89 24.02 7.90
N LEU A 100 4.56 23.38 9.00
CA LEU A 100 3.20 22.90 9.30
C LEU A 100 2.32 24.13 9.62
N LYS A 101 1.79 24.78 8.58
CA LYS A 101 0.72 25.74 8.76
C LYS A 101 -0.49 24.99 9.28
N GLY A 102 -1.09 25.47 10.38
CA GLY A 102 -2.28 24.86 10.97
C GLY A 102 -3.35 24.61 9.89
N ILE A 103 -3.59 23.34 9.62
CA ILE A 103 -4.57 22.93 8.61
C ILE A 103 -5.93 22.91 9.33
N HIS A 104 -6.92 23.62 8.79
CA HIS A 104 -8.29 23.57 9.26
C HIS A 104 -8.72 22.12 9.54
N GLU A 105 -9.43 21.92 10.66
CA GLU A 105 -9.99 20.62 10.99
C GLU A 105 -10.86 20.11 9.83
N LEU A 106 -10.40 19.04 9.18
CA LEU A 106 -11.20 18.38 8.16
C LEU A 106 -12.15 17.39 8.84
N SER A 107 -13.36 17.29 8.31
CA SER A 107 -14.30 16.26 8.76
C SER A 107 -13.71 14.86 8.54
N TRP A 108 -14.17 13.87 9.33
CA TRP A 108 -13.72 12.47 9.20
C TRP A 108 -13.83 11.94 7.76
N LYS A 109 -14.89 12.34 7.02
CA LYS A 109 -15.08 11.97 5.61
C LYS A 109 -13.96 12.50 4.72
N LYS A 110 -13.55 13.75 4.92
CA LYS A 110 -12.45 14.34 4.15
C LYS A 110 -11.12 13.68 4.48
N ASN A 111 -10.87 13.36 5.74
CA ASN A 111 -9.67 12.63 6.16
C ASN A 111 -9.62 11.23 5.53
N PHE A 112 -10.72 10.49 5.57
CA PHE A 112 -10.85 9.18 4.92
C PHE A 112 -10.61 9.28 3.41
N LEU A 113 -11.27 10.21 2.71
CA LEU A 113 -11.09 10.42 1.28
C LEU A 113 -9.65 10.84 0.92
N THR A 114 -9.01 11.62 1.79
CA THR A 114 -7.59 11.98 1.60
C THR A 114 -6.71 10.72 1.57
N GLY A 115 -6.85 9.84 2.55
CA GLY A 115 -6.12 8.57 2.58
C GLY A 115 -6.42 7.69 1.37
N LEU A 116 -7.69 7.57 1.02
CA LEU A 116 -8.17 6.79 -0.11
C LEU A 116 -7.55 7.27 -1.44
N ILE A 117 -7.67 8.56 -1.75
CA ILE A 117 -7.19 9.15 -3.01
C ILE A 117 -5.66 9.09 -3.08
N ILE A 118 -4.96 9.44 -2.00
CA ILE A 118 -3.49 9.40 -1.96
C ILE A 118 -2.99 7.99 -2.28
N THR A 119 -3.62 6.96 -1.73
CA THR A 119 -3.19 5.57 -1.96
C THR A 119 -3.58 5.10 -3.35
N LEU A 120 -4.79 5.38 -3.82
CA LEU A 120 -5.23 5.02 -5.18
C LEU A 120 -4.37 5.67 -6.28
N SER A 121 -3.78 6.84 -5.99
CA SER A 121 -2.86 7.53 -6.91
C SER A 121 -1.38 7.21 -6.65
N ASN A 122 -1.07 6.31 -5.71
CA ASN A 122 0.30 6.04 -5.30
C ASN A 122 0.97 4.98 -6.19
N PRO A 123 1.92 5.36 -7.05
CA PRO A 123 2.57 4.39 -7.94
C PRO A 123 3.32 3.29 -7.19
N LYS A 124 3.82 3.55 -5.99
CA LYS A 124 4.45 2.53 -5.14
C LYS A 124 3.49 1.39 -4.84
N VAL A 125 2.26 1.71 -4.45
CA VAL A 125 1.20 0.75 -4.09
C VAL A 125 0.71 0.01 -5.34
N ILE A 126 0.44 0.75 -6.41
CA ILE A 126 0.02 0.18 -7.70
C ILE A 126 1.03 -0.87 -8.17
N LEU A 127 2.32 -0.52 -8.22
CA LEU A 127 3.38 -1.41 -8.69
C LEU A 127 3.62 -2.59 -7.74
N PHE A 128 3.38 -2.41 -6.44
CA PHE A 128 3.44 -3.52 -5.49
C PHE A 128 2.36 -4.56 -5.79
N TYR A 129 1.12 -4.16 -5.92
CA TYR A 129 0.04 -5.11 -6.19
C TYR A 129 0.10 -5.71 -7.58
N LEU A 130 0.46 -4.94 -8.60
CA LEU A 130 0.57 -5.45 -9.97
C LEU A 130 1.83 -6.30 -10.20
N GLY A 131 2.98 -5.86 -9.67
CA GLY A 131 4.26 -6.47 -9.98
C GLY A 131 4.75 -7.48 -8.94
N PHE A 132 4.51 -7.23 -7.65
CA PHE A 132 5.07 -8.05 -6.58
C PHE A 132 4.10 -9.08 -6.02
N LEU A 133 2.80 -8.77 -5.91
CA LEU A 133 1.82 -9.71 -5.35
C LEU A 133 1.88 -11.09 -6.02
N PRO A 134 1.94 -11.22 -7.37
CA PRO A 134 1.99 -12.52 -8.03
C PRO A 134 3.27 -13.34 -7.74
N THR A 135 4.32 -12.72 -7.19
CA THR A 135 5.56 -13.44 -6.83
C THR A 135 5.43 -14.20 -5.52
N PHE A 136 4.51 -13.80 -4.66
CA PHE A 136 4.27 -14.45 -3.36
C PHE A 136 3.08 -15.39 -3.39
N ILE A 137 2.12 -15.12 -4.28
CA ILE A 137 0.80 -15.73 -4.27
C ILE A 137 0.43 -16.18 -5.67
N ASN A 138 0.08 -17.47 -5.79
CA ASN A 138 -0.48 -17.98 -7.04
C ASN A 138 -1.97 -17.58 -7.13
N LEU A 139 -2.24 -16.53 -7.91
CA LEU A 139 -3.57 -15.94 -8.04
C LEU A 139 -4.63 -16.90 -8.63
N GLN A 140 -4.19 -17.92 -9.41
CA GLN A 140 -5.11 -18.87 -10.06
C GLN A 140 -5.64 -19.94 -9.10
N THR A 141 -4.96 -20.17 -7.98
CA THR A 141 -5.29 -21.25 -7.03
C THR A 141 -5.80 -20.73 -5.69
N LEU A 142 -6.07 -19.41 -5.58
CA LEU A 142 -6.56 -18.81 -4.36
C LEU A 142 -7.96 -19.29 -4.00
N THR A 143 -8.11 -19.73 -2.76
CA THR A 143 -9.42 -19.99 -2.17
C THR A 143 -9.97 -18.72 -1.51
N THR A 144 -11.27 -18.70 -1.22
CA THR A 144 -11.90 -17.60 -0.47
C THR A 144 -11.24 -17.40 0.90
N ILE A 145 -10.82 -18.49 1.55
CA ILE A 145 -10.11 -18.42 2.83
C ILE A 145 -8.76 -17.73 2.67
N ASP A 146 -8.01 -18.05 1.61
CA ASP A 146 -6.73 -17.39 1.32
C ASP A 146 -6.91 -15.88 1.11
N ILE A 147 -7.94 -15.48 0.36
CA ILE A 147 -8.25 -14.05 0.13
C ILE A 147 -8.55 -13.35 1.46
N PHE A 148 -9.30 -14.00 2.35
CA PHE A 148 -9.58 -13.45 3.67
C PHE A 148 -8.33 -13.31 4.53
N ILE A 149 -7.44 -14.31 4.52
CA ILE A 149 -6.16 -14.27 5.24
C ILE A 149 -5.29 -13.11 4.72
N ILE A 150 -5.12 -12.98 3.40
CA ILE A 150 -4.32 -11.92 2.79
C ILE A 150 -4.88 -10.54 3.11
N SER A 151 -6.21 -10.37 2.99
CA SER A 151 -6.89 -9.11 3.33
C SER A 151 -6.70 -8.74 4.81
N SER A 152 -6.72 -9.74 5.69
CA SER A 152 -6.46 -9.54 7.12
C SER A 152 -5.02 -9.11 7.37
N ILE A 153 -4.04 -9.74 6.70
CA ILE A 153 -2.63 -9.37 6.79
C ILE A 153 -2.43 -7.92 6.34
N VAL A 154 -2.99 -7.53 5.18
CA VAL A 154 -2.92 -6.16 4.67
C VAL A 154 -3.48 -5.19 5.72
N SER A 155 -4.67 -5.46 6.25
CA SER A 155 -5.34 -4.58 7.21
C SER A 155 -4.55 -4.44 8.51
N ILE A 156 -4.06 -5.55 9.06
CA ILE A 156 -3.35 -5.58 10.36
C ILE A 156 -1.96 -4.96 10.23
N VAL A 157 -1.20 -5.38 9.22
CA VAL A 157 0.18 -4.91 9.05
C VAL A 157 0.21 -3.44 8.66
N LEU A 158 -0.55 -3.05 7.63
CA LEU A 158 -0.58 -1.67 7.17
C LEU A 158 -1.22 -0.74 8.21
N GLY A 159 -2.38 -1.12 8.75
CA GLY A 159 -3.05 -0.36 9.79
C GLY A 159 -2.19 -0.23 11.05
N GLY A 160 -1.58 -1.33 11.51
CA GLY A 160 -0.70 -1.33 12.67
C GLY A 160 0.52 -0.43 12.49
N VAL A 161 1.25 -0.56 11.39
CA VAL A 161 2.43 0.27 11.10
C VAL A 161 2.08 1.75 10.96
N MET A 162 0.95 2.07 10.32
CA MET A 162 0.54 3.46 10.09
C MET A 162 -0.03 4.14 11.35
N LEU A 163 -0.48 3.38 12.35
CA LEU A 163 -1.03 3.91 13.61
C LEU A 163 0.01 3.93 14.74
N ALA A 164 1.16 3.25 14.58
CA ALA A 164 2.27 3.25 15.53
C ALA A 164 3.13 4.51 15.40
#